data_154a8ffdedf5c8c7627a167b3b2493f9
#
_entry.id   154a8ffdedf5c8c7627a167b3b2493f9
#
_cell.length_a   1.000
_cell.length_b   1.000
_cell.length_c   1.000
_cell.angle_alpha   90.00
_cell.angle_beta   90.00
_cell.angle_gamma   90.00
#
_symmetry.space_group_name_H-M   'P 1'
#
loop_
_entity.id
_entity.type
_entity.pdbx_description
1 polymer ?
#
loop_
_entity_poly.entity_id
_entity_poly.type
_entity_poly.pdbx_seq_one_letter_code
_entity_poly.pdbx_strand_id
1 'polypeptide(L)'
;MHFDQRTQRALREFGLSTAEIRELSTAVVEATAEAAADIEAFFEGRDVVYSDMEKAHSAAEFPEHDLAYVDLYTHGADLRGYVRFDGWGVPVEGGRVLGDGVVELTLGPTVDGRVRFAADRERL
;
A
#
# COMPACT_ATOMS: atom_id res chain seq x y z
N MET A 1 -16.02 -10.35 -11.76
CA MET A 1 -15.23 -11.05 -10.71
C MET A 1 -13.75 -10.86 -11.00
N HIS A 2 -12.95 -10.46 -10.01
CA HIS A 2 -11.53 -10.21 -10.25
C HIS A 2 -10.65 -11.46 -10.09
N PHE A 3 -11.14 -12.53 -9.45
CA PHE A 3 -10.37 -13.77 -9.33
C PHE A 3 -10.23 -14.45 -10.69
N ASP A 4 -9.01 -14.90 -10.99
CA ASP A 4 -8.77 -15.69 -12.18
C ASP A 4 -9.34 -17.10 -12.07
N GLN A 5 -9.31 -17.87 -13.16
CA GLN A 5 -9.86 -19.24 -13.22
C GLN A 5 -9.20 -20.17 -12.22
N ARG A 6 -7.90 -20.02 -12.02
CA ARG A 6 -7.12 -20.87 -11.10
C ARG A 6 -7.53 -20.63 -9.64
N THR A 7 -7.64 -19.37 -9.26
CA THR A 7 -8.09 -18.99 -7.92
C THR A 7 -9.52 -19.45 -7.67
N GLN A 8 -10.42 -19.25 -8.63
CA GLN A 8 -11.80 -19.71 -8.53
C GLN A 8 -11.88 -21.21 -8.32
N ARG A 9 -11.07 -21.99 -9.05
CA ARG A 9 -11.02 -23.45 -8.90
C ARG A 9 -10.58 -23.83 -7.49
N ALA A 10 -9.52 -23.21 -6.99
CA ALA A 10 -9.01 -23.47 -5.65
C ALA A 10 -10.06 -23.20 -4.58
N LEU A 11 -10.79 -22.09 -4.70
CA LEU A 11 -11.84 -21.75 -3.76
C LEU A 11 -13.00 -22.74 -3.80
N ARG A 12 -13.37 -23.24 -4.97
CA ARG A 12 -14.40 -24.28 -5.11
C ARG A 12 -13.97 -25.60 -4.47
N GLU A 13 -12.70 -25.95 -4.61
CA GLU A 13 -12.13 -27.16 -3.98
C GLU A 13 -12.17 -27.07 -2.46
N PHE A 14 -12.12 -25.85 -1.89
CA PHE A 14 -12.34 -25.61 -0.47
C PHE A 14 -13.81 -25.63 -0.05
N GLY A 15 -14.73 -25.82 -1.00
CA GLY A 15 -16.15 -25.95 -0.71
C GLY A 15 -16.96 -24.66 -0.85
N LEU A 16 -16.37 -23.59 -1.38
CA LEU A 16 -17.12 -22.34 -1.61
C LEU A 16 -18.00 -22.46 -2.86
N SER A 17 -19.24 -21.98 -2.75
CA SER A 17 -20.16 -21.86 -3.88
C SER A 17 -19.75 -20.69 -4.79
N THR A 18 -20.30 -20.66 -6.00
CA THR A 18 -20.09 -19.54 -6.91
C THR A 18 -20.54 -18.21 -6.30
N ALA A 19 -21.68 -18.20 -5.58
CA ALA A 19 -22.16 -17.01 -4.90
C ALA A 19 -21.19 -16.54 -3.82
N GLU A 20 -20.67 -17.47 -3.00
CA GLU A 20 -19.69 -17.15 -1.96
C GLU A 20 -18.38 -16.61 -2.54
N ILE A 21 -17.92 -17.16 -3.66
CA ILE A 21 -16.71 -16.69 -4.36
C ILE A 21 -16.92 -15.25 -4.87
N ARG A 22 -18.11 -14.93 -5.41
CA ARG A 22 -18.43 -13.56 -5.84
C ARG A 22 -18.48 -12.59 -4.68
N GLU A 23 -19.04 -12.98 -3.55
CA GLU A 23 -19.08 -12.17 -2.35
C GLU A 23 -17.68 -11.90 -1.83
N LEU A 24 -16.81 -12.91 -1.80
CA LEU A 24 -15.43 -12.77 -1.40
C LEU A 24 -14.67 -11.83 -2.35
N SER A 25 -14.88 -11.97 -3.67
CA SER A 25 -14.28 -11.10 -4.67
C SER A 25 -14.69 -9.64 -4.44
N THR A 26 -15.97 -9.38 -4.20
CA THR A 26 -16.47 -8.03 -3.92
C THR A 26 -15.83 -7.47 -2.65
N ALA A 27 -15.77 -8.28 -1.58
CA ALA A 27 -15.17 -7.85 -0.32
C ALA A 27 -13.70 -7.48 -0.48
N VAL A 28 -12.94 -8.24 -1.26
CA VAL A 28 -11.52 -7.95 -1.53
C VAL A 28 -11.37 -6.66 -2.33
N VAL A 29 -12.19 -6.44 -3.34
CA VAL A 29 -12.16 -5.21 -4.15
C VAL A 29 -12.48 -3.99 -3.28
N GLU A 30 -13.50 -4.08 -2.45
CA GLU A 30 -13.89 -2.99 -1.54
C GLU A 30 -12.79 -2.71 -0.50
N ALA A 31 -12.19 -3.75 0.07
CA ALA A 31 -11.11 -3.60 1.04
C ALA A 31 -9.87 -2.95 0.41
N THR A 32 -9.57 -3.31 -0.84
CA THR A 32 -8.44 -2.71 -1.58
C THR A 32 -8.68 -1.23 -1.84
N ALA A 33 -9.89 -0.86 -2.27
CA ALA A 33 -10.25 0.54 -2.50
C ALA A 33 -10.20 1.36 -1.22
N GLU A 34 -10.68 0.79 -0.11
CA GLU A 34 -10.63 1.44 1.20
C GLU A 34 -9.19 1.63 1.68
N ALA A 35 -8.33 0.62 1.51
CA ALA A 35 -6.92 0.73 1.84
C ALA A 35 -6.24 1.85 1.05
N ALA A 36 -6.50 1.96 -0.25
CA ALA A 36 -5.96 3.03 -1.08
C ALA A 36 -6.40 4.41 -0.58
N ALA A 37 -7.69 4.57 -0.25
CA ALA A 37 -8.23 5.82 0.27
C ALA A 37 -7.60 6.19 1.61
N ASP A 38 -7.42 5.23 2.50
CA ASP A 38 -6.81 5.44 3.81
C ASP A 38 -5.34 5.82 3.71
N ILE A 39 -4.61 5.21 2.77
CA ILE A 39 -3.21 5.54 2.51
C ILE A 39 -3.11 6.96 1.94
N GLU A 40 -3.95 7.31 0.96
CA GLU A 40 -3.97 8.68 0.42
C GLU A 40 -4.30 9.70 1.52
N ALA A 41 -5.25 9.39 2.39
CA ALA A 41 -5.60 10.24 3.52
C ALA A 41 -4.42 10.44 4.49
N PHE A 42 -3.61 9.40 4.69
CA PHE A 42 -2.39 9.53 5.51
C PHE A 42 -1.46 10.59 4.94
N PHE A 43 -1.23 10.57 3.62
CA PHE A 43 -0.31 11.51 2.98
C PHE A 43 -0.92 12.89 2.74
N GLU A 44 -2.24 12.99 2.70
CA GLU A 44 -2.94 14.24 2.41
C GLU A 44 -2.60 15.33 3.43
N GLY A 45 -2.23 16.50 2.92
CA GLY A 45 -1.89 17.64 3.76
C GLY A 45 -0.56 17.55 4.49
N ARG A 46 0.20 16.50 4.27
CA ARG A 46 1.54 16.36 4.84
C ARG A 46 2.59 16.89 3.88
N ASP A 47 3.47 17.73 4.38
CA ASP A 47 4.62 18.20 3.60
C ASP A 47 5.84 17.31 3.81
N VAL A 48 5.89 16.61 4.95
CA VAL A 48 7.03 15.80 5.39
C VAL A 48 6.56 14.48 5.94
N VAL A 49 7.24 13.41 5.58
CA VAL A 49 7.05 12.08 6.15
C VAL A 49 8.40 11.45 6.45
N TYR A 50 8.42 10.46 7.34
CA TYR A 50 9.61 9.69 7.70
C TYR A 50 9.44 8.26 7.24
N SER A 51 10.54 7.58 6.92
CA SER A 51 10.49 6.18 6.47
C SER A 51 11.55 5.33 7.14
N ASP A 52 11.39 4.01 7.05
CA ASP A 52 12.37 3.02 7.48
C ASP A 52 13.18 2.46 6.31
N MET A 53 13.43 3.26 5.29
CA MET A 53 14.23 2.84 4.15
C MET A 53 15.59 2.31 4.58
N GLU A 54 16.08 1.34 3.84
CA GLU A 54 17.28 0.56 4.14
C GLU A 54 18.55 1.36 4.49
N LYS A 55 18.60 2.62 4.09
CA LYS A 55 19.76 3.48 4.34
C LYS A 55 19.87 3.98 5.78
N ALA A 56 18.84 3.77 6.60
CA ALA A 56 18.88 4.17 7.99
C ALA A 56 19.75 3.19 8.80
N HIS A 57 20.70 3.73 9.57
CA HIS A 57 21.60 2.94 10.42
C HIS A 57 21.03 2.74 11.82
N SER A 58 20.11 3.59 12.23
CA SER A 58 19.43 3.51 13.53
C SER A 58 18.07 4.18 13.44
N ALA A 59 17.21 3.94 14.43
CA ALA A 59 15.90 4.57 14.49
C ALA A 59 15.95 6.09 14.46
N ALA A 60 16.99 6.68 15.08
CA ALA A 60 17.18 8.13 15.10
C ALA A 60 17.57 8.69 13.71
N GLU A 61 18.01 7.82 12.82
CA GLU A 61 18.48 8.18 11.49
C GLU A 61 17.46 7.85 10.39
N PHE A 62 16.26 7.44 10.73
CA PHE A 62 15.22 7.21 9.74
C PHE A 62 15.05 8.47 8.88
N PRO A 63 15.14 8.34 7.55
CA PRO A 63 15.16 9.50 6.67
C PRO A 63 13.86 10.28 6.68
N GLU A 64 14.00 11.58 6.58
CA GLU A 64 12.92 12.52 6.36
C GLU A 64 12.77 12.75 4.86
N HIS A 65 11.53 12.79 4.40
CA HIS A 65 11.24 13.02 3.00
C HIS A 65 10.28 14.19 2.83
N ASP A 66 10.63 15.12 1.94
CA ASP A 66 9.72 16.18 1.51
C ASP A 66 8.77 15.58 0.47
N LEU A 67 7.50 15.54 0.81
CA LEU A 67 6.47 14.93 -0.02
C LEU A 67 5.94 15.92 -1.05
N ALA A 68 5.97 15.55 -2.32
CA ALA A 68 5.33 16.32 -3.38
C ALA A 68 3.90 15.86 -3.59
N TYR A 69 3.68 14.58 -3.89
CA TYR A 69 2.34 14.02 -4.02
C TYR A 69 2.34 12.50 -3.97
N VAL A 70 1.17 11.96 -3.69
CA VAL A 70 0.86 10.53 -3.83
C VAL A 70 -0.38 10.41 -4.71
N ASP A 71 -0.31 9.52 -5.67
CA ASP A 71 -1.43 9.23 -6.57
C ASP A 71 -1.62 7.72 -6.64
N LEU A 72 -2.70 7.22 -6.07
CA LEU A 72 -3.00 5.80 -6.02
C LEU A 72 -4.26 5.47 -6.82
N TYR A 73 -4.27 4.28 -7.39
CA TYR A 73 -5.44 3.72 -8.04
C TYR A 73 -5.54 2.23 -7.73
N THR A 74 -6.71 1.66 -7.92
CA THR A 74 -6.95 0.24 -7.69
C THR A 74 -7.56 -0.42 -8.90
N HIS A 75 -7.22 -1.70 -9.07
CA HIS A 75 -7.84 -2.57 -10.05
C HIS A 75 -8.01 -3.95 -9.40
N GLY A 76 -9.25 -4.32 -9.10
CA GLY A 76 -9.51 -5.54 -8.35
C GLY A 76 -8.83 -5.52 -6.98
N ALA A 77 -7.99 -6.49 -6.71
CA ALA A 77 -7.20 -6.60 -5.48
C ALA A 77 -5.85 -5.88 -5.58
N ASP A 78 -5.54 -5.28 -6.71
CA ASP A 78 -4.27 -4.59 -6.92
C ASP A 78 -4.36 -3.12 -6.55
N LEU A 79 -3.41 -2.68 -5.74
CA LEU A 79 -3.20 -1.27 -5.40
C LEU A 79 -1.90 -0.85 -6.07
N ARG A 80 -1.97 0.18 -6.88
CA ARG A 80 -0.84 0.70 -7.65
C ARG A 80 -0.83 2.22 -7.56
N GLY A 81 0.22 2.82 -8.02
CA GLY A 81 0.32 4.26 -8.14
C GLY A 81 1.74 4.75 -8.17
N TYR A 82 1.91 5.97 -7.68
CA TYR A 82 3.19 6.65 -7.70
C TYR A 82 3.30 7.57 -6.49
N VAL A 83 4.47 7.62 -5.89
CA VAL A 83 4.78 8.59 -4.86
C VAL A 83 5.96 9.45 -5.32
N ARG A 84 5.79 10.76 -5.21
CA ARG A 84 6.80 11.73 -5.59
C ARG A 84 7.28 12.49 -4.37
N PHE A 85 8.58 12.47 -4.17
CA PHE A 85 9.28 13.27 -3.18
C PHE A 85 10.09 14.35 -3.88
N ASP A 86 10.68 15.27 -3.10
CA ASP A 86 11.59 16.25 -3.66
C ASP A 86 12.82 15.53 -4.23
N GLY A 87 13.06 15.74 -5.52
CA GLY A 87 14.20 15.19 -6.23
C GLY A 87 14.06 13.76 -6.77
N TRP A 88 13.02 13.00 -6.36
CA TRP A 88 12.83 11.63 -6.85
C TRP A 88 11.40 11.14 -6.67
N GLY A 89 11.10 10.05 -7.33
CA GLY A 89 9.81 9.39 -7.23
C GLY A 89 9.92 7.91 -7.55
N VAL A 90 8.90 7.14 -7.17
CA VAL A 90 8.93 5.70 -7.31
C VAL A 90 7.51 5.14 -7.51
N PRO A 91 7.34 4.13 -8.39
CA PRO A 91 6.06 3.45 -8.51
C PRO A 91 5.68 2.71 -7.22
N VAL A 92 4.39 2.71 -6.92
CA VAL A 92 3.81 1.96 -5.82
C VAL A 92 3.17 0.69 -6.39
N GLU A 93 3.55 -0.46 -5.86
CA GLU A 93 3.07 -1.77 -6.30
C GLU A 93 2.15 -2.46 -5.28
N GLY A 94 1.91 -1.83 -4.15
CA GLY A 94 1.02 -2.31 -3.12
C GLY A 94 1.11 -1.43 -1.89
N GLY A 95 0.23 -1.64 -0.94
CA GLY A 95 0.26 -0.89 0.30
C GLY A 95 -0.79 -1.32 1.29
N ARG A 96 -0.60 -0.96 2.54
CA ARG A 96 -1.54 -1.23 3.63
C ARG A 96 -1.34 -0.25 4.77
N VAL A 97 -2.36 -0.09 5.56
CA VAL A 97 -2.28 0.67 6.80
C VAL A 97 -1.85 -0.28 7.92
N LEU A 98 -0.81 0.08 8.66
CA LEU A 98 -0.31 -0.73 9.78
C LEU A 98 -0.91 -0.31 11.13
N GLY A 99 -1.36 0.93 11.23
CA GLY A 99 -1.93 1.48 12.44
C GLY A 99 -2.02 2.99 12.39
N ASP A 100 -2.24 3.63 13.53
CA ASP A 100 -2.35 5.09 13.59
C ASP A 100 -1.05 5.76 13.14
N GLY A 101 -1.14 6.52 12.06
CA GLY A 101 -0.02 7.31 11.57
C GLY A 101 1.11 6.50 10.96
N VAL A 102 0.88 5.23 10.58
CA VAL A 102 1.88 4.40 9.89
C VAL A 102 1.24 3.67 8.72
N VAL A 103 1.83 3.81 7.55
CA VAL A 103 1.45 3.05 6.36
C VAL A 103 2.67 2.33 5.80
N GLU A 104 2.44 1.22 5.11
CA GLU A 104 3.49 0.46 4.44
C GLU A 104 3.19 0.43 2.95
N LEU A 105 4.16 0.83 2.14
CA LEU A 105 4.07 0.75 0.69
C LEU A 105 5.06 -0.27 0.16
N THR A 106 4.64 -1.02 -0.85
CA THR A 106 5.54 -1.84 -1.64
C THR A 106 5.98 -0.99 -2.82
N LEU A 107 7.26 -0.66 -2.88
CA LEU A 107 7.81 0.25 -3.88
C LEU A 107 8.40 -0.54 -5.05
N GLY A 108 8.38 0.09 -6.22
CA GLY A 108 8.80 -0.52 -7.47
C GLY A 108 10.30 -0.76 -7.59
N PRO A 109 10.78 -1.12 -8.78
CA PRO A 109 12.09 -1.79 -8.93
C PRO A 109 13.31 -0.97 -8.55
N THR A 110 13.16 0.32 -8.34
CA THR A 110 14.30 1.18 -7.95
C THR A 110 14.51 1.27 -6.45
N VAL A 111 13.53 0.83 -5.66
CA VAL A 111 13.62 0.76 -4.20
C VAL A 111 13.11 -0.63 -3.81
N ASP A 112 13.93 -1.38 -3.11
CA ASP A 112 13.64 -2.78 -2.85
C ASP A 112 12.64 -2.95 -1.70
N GLY A 113 11.55 -3.63 -1.99
CA GLY A 113 10.64 -4.14 -1.00
C GLY A 113 9.70 -3.14 -0.33
N ARG A 114 9.32 -3.48 0.88
CA ARG A 114 8.32 -2.76 1.66
C ARG A 114 8.97 -1.67 2.48
N VAL A 115 8.36 -0.49 2.45
CA VAL A 115 8.84 0.67 3.20
C VAL A 115 7.69 1.19 4.06
N ARG A 116 7.94 1.41 5.33
CA ARG A 116 6.99 2.06 6.23
C ARG A 116 7.20 3.56 6.21
N PHE A 117 6.09 4.29 6.18
CA PHE A 117 6.07 5.74 6.27
C PHE A 117 5.26 6.16 7.49
N ALA A 118 5.74 7.15 8.22
CA ALA A 118 5.08 7.64 9.40
C ALA A 118 5.14 9.17 9.50
N ALA A 119 4.25 9.72 10.30
CA ALA A 119 4.20 11.16 10.57
C ALA A 119 5.41 11.64 11.39
N ASP A 120 6.01 10.76 12.18
CA ASP A 120 7.20 11.02 12.98
C ASP A 120 8.05 9.76 13.14
N ARG A 121 9.33 9.94 13.49
CA ARG A 121 10.27 8.83 13.62
C ARG A 121 9.93 7.84 14.73
N GLU A 122 9.25 8.30 15.75
CA GLU A 122 8.93 7.49 16.92
C GLU A 122 7.94 6.38 16.62
N ARG A 123 7.18 6.50 15.52
CA ARG A 123 6.21 5.51 15.09
C ARG A 123 6.80 4.38 14.23
N LEU A 124 8.03 4.53 13.78
CA LEU A 124 8.71 3.55 12.91
C LEU A 124 9.43 2.45 13.68
#